data_04599364a945eced25d9b2de6cf44306
#
_entry.id   04599364a945eced25d9b2de6cf44306
#
_cell.length_a   1.000
_cell.length_b   1.000
_cell.length_c   1.000
_cell.angle_alpha   90.00
_cell.angle_beta   90.00
_cell.angle_gamma   90.00
#
_symmetry.space_group_name_H-M   'P 1'
#
loop_
_entity.id
_entity.type
_entity.pdbx_description
1 polymer ?
#
loop_
_entity_poly.entity_id
_entity_poly.type
_entity_poly.pdbx_seq_one_letter_code
_entity_poly.pdbx_strand_id
1 'polypeptide(L)'
;MKKPKKKSNALLDVLIAISAIFMIGAICLIAYPTFSDWWNRMHQSYAVASYVEQTEDLSGEEKQHMLDAAHAYNEALAANGDRWHLTDEQRQTYENTLDITGTGIMGYVTIPRIKVKLPVYHGTSEGVLQIAAGHLAGTSLPVGGETTHAVISGHTGLPSAKLLTGLDELQKGDTFAFHVLDETYTYQVDQISVVLPSDISKLNIESGKDYATLITCTPYGVNSHRLLVRGHRIPNPKVPDATTYDEPGYMTAVAAVVVGLLVLIVGCALVWLAGLWRRSWIVRHGRVAGACASGAGARHSSGVRR
;
A
#
# COMPACT_ATOMS: atom_id res chain seq x y z
N MET A 1 18.15 -66.09 2.14
CA MET A 1 17.37 -65.22 1.24
C MET A 1 17.67 -63.77 1.60
N LYS A 2 18.44 -63.03 0.77
CA LYS A 2 18.70 -61.59 0.98
C LYS A 2 17.49 -60.78 0.55
N LYS A 3 16.91 -59.98 1.49
CA LYS A 3 15.83 -59.03 1.16
C LYS A 3 16.33 -58.03 0.13
N PRO A 4 15.54 -57.72 -0.94
CA PRO A 4 15.93 -56.77 -1.94
C PRO A 4 16.08 -55.38 -1.28
N LYS A 5 17.26 -54.72 -1.46
CA LYS A 5 17.49 -53.36 -1.02
C LYS A 5 16.48 -52.46 -1.74
N LYS A 6 15.60 -51.79 -0.99
CA LYS A 6 14.65 -50.78 -1.45
C LYS A 6 15.47 -49.65 -2.05
N LYS A 7 15.49 -49.48 -3.37
CA LYS A 7 16.09 -48.26 -4.00
C LYS A 7 15.36 -47.05 -3.45
N SER A 8 16.06 -46.24 -2.70
CA SER A 8 15.56 -44.95 -2.19
C SER A 8 15.30 -44.05 -3.39
N ASN A 9 14.07 -43.52 -3.53
CA ASN A 9 13.72 -42.49 -4.50
C ASN A 9 14.10 -41.11 -3.94
N ALA A 10 15.16 -41.02 -3.15
CA ALA A 10 15.61 -39.83 -2.46
C ALA A 10 15.75 -38.62 -3.42
N LEU A 11 16.23 -38.86 -4.65
CA LEU A 11 16.33 -37.81 -5.67
C LEU A 11 14.94 -37.25 -6.04
N LEU A 12 13.94 -38.10 -6.20
CA LEU A 12 12.59 -37.65 -6.55
C LEU A 12 11.93 -36.89 -5.38
N ASP A 13 12.12 -37.36 -4.15
CA ASP A 13 11.60 -36.71 -2.96
C ASP A 13 12.25 -35.30 -2.77
N VAL A 14 13.54 -35.18 -3.07
CA VAL A 14 14.27 -33.90 -3.07
C VAL A 14 13.75 -32.97 -4.18
N LEU A 15 13.54 -33.46 -5.39
CA LEU A 15 12.98 -32.65 -6.50
C LEU A 15 11.57 -32.16 -6.19
N ILE A 16 10.73 -32.99 -5.57
CA ILE A 16 9.38 -32.57 -5.13
C ILE A 16 9.47 -31.49 -4.06
N ALA A 17 10.36 -31.64 -3.09
CA ALA A 17 10.55 -30.64 -2.04
C ALA A 17 11.03 -29.30 -2.62
N ILE A 18 11.99 -29.32 -3.53
CA ILE A 18 12.48 -28.12 -4.22
C ILE A 18 11.35 -27.45 -5.02
N SER A 19 10.58 -28.23 -5.81
CA SER A 19 9.45 -27.70 -6.55
C SER A 19 8.39 -27.07 -5.67
N ALA A 20 8.10 -27.67 -4.50
CA ALA A 20 7.17 -27.11 -3.53
C ALA A 20 7.67 -25.77 -2.97
N ILE A 21 8.96 -25.67 -2.63
CA ILE A 21 9.57 -24.41 -2.16
C ILE A 21 9.47 -23.31 -3.23
N PHE A 22 9.80 -23.63 -4.49
CA PHE A 22 9.66 -22.67 -5.59
C PHE A 22 8.21 -22.22 -5.81
N MET A 23 7.26 -23.15 -5.71
CA MET A 23 5.83 -22.85 -5.84
C MET A 23 5.34 -21.92 -4.72
N ILE A 24 5.75 -22.20 -3.48
CA ILE A 24 5.43 -21.32 -2.32
C ILE A 24 6.03 -19.94 -2.53
N GLY A 25 7.30 -19.85 -2.93
CA GLY A 25 7.96 -18.58 -3.22
C GLY A 25 7.24 -17.78 -4.30
N ALA A 26 6.82 -18.42 -5.39
CA ALA A 26 6.07 -17.77 -6.46
C ALA A 26 4.70 -17.24 -5.98
N ILE A 27 3.97 -18.02 -5.17
CA ILE A 27 2.68 -17.59 -4.59
C ILE A 27 2.89 -16.39 -3.66
N CYS A 28 3.91 -16.41 -2.81
CA CYS A 28 4.24 -15.28 -1.92
C CYS A 28 4.57 -14.02 -2.71
N LEU A 29 5.34 -14.14 -3.79
CA LEU A 29 5.68 -13.00 -4.66
C LEU A 29 4.46 -12.40 -5.35
N ILE A 30 3.53 -13.24 -5.84
CA ILE A 30 2.30 -12.77 -6.49
C ILE A 30 1.34 -12.14 -5.47
N ALA A 31 1.25 -12.69 -4.27
CA ALA A 31 0.36 -12.20 -3.21
C ALA A 31 0.90 -10.93 -2.52
N TYR A 32 2.22 -10.68 -2.58
CA TYR A 32 2.89 -9.60 -1.85
C TYR A 32 2.29 -8.22 -2.10
N PRO A 33 2.07 -7.76 -3.36
CA PRO A 33 1.53 -6.42 -3.60
C PRO A 33 0.15 -6.21 -2.99
N THR A 34 -0.74 -7.20 -3.13
CA THR A 34 -2.11 -7.12 -2.59
C THR A 34 -2.12 -7.09 -1.06
N PHE A 35 -1.32 -7.93 -0.42
CA PHE A 35 -1.20 -7.97 1.04
C PHE A 35 -0.59 -6.68 1.58
N SER A 36 0.48 -6.19 0.94
CA SER A 36 1.19 -4.99 1.36
C SER A 36 0.32 -3.74 1.21
N ASP A 37 -0.41 -3.60 0.09
CA ASP A 37 -1.33 -2.49 -0.11
C ASP A 37 -2.48 -2.50 0.91
N TRP A 38 -3.07 -3.67 1.20
CA TRP A 38 -4.07 -3.82 2.24
C TRP A 38 -3.52 -3.44 3.62
N TRP A 39 -2.32 -3.92 3.98
CA TRP A 39 -1.66 -3.61 5.24
C TRP A 39 -1.43 -2.10 5.40
N ASN A 40 -0.91 -1.45 4.36
CA ASN A 40 -0.67 -0.02 4.37
C ASN A 40 -1.96 0.79 4.46
N ARG A 41 -3.01 0.44 3.71
CA ARG A 41 -4.32 1.09 3.81
C ARG A 41 -4.93 0.98 5.22
N MET A 42 -4.80 -0.17 5.85
CA MET A 42 -5.25 -0.35 7.22
C MET A 42 -4.52 0.60 8.19
N HIS A 43 -3.19 0.73 8.05
CA HIS A 43 -2.41 1.65 8.88
C HIS A 43 -2.73 3.12 8.59
N GLN A 44 -2.93 3.48 7.32
CA GLN A 44 -3.35 4.83 6.93
C GLN A 44 -4.73 5.18 7.48
N SER A 45 -5.69 4.26 7.40
CA SER A 45 -7.02 4.43 7.98
C SER A 45 -6.96 4.58 9.50
N TYR A 46 -6.11 3.80 10.17
CA TYR A 46 -5.90 3.90 11.61
C TYR A 46 -5.22 5.23 12.00
N ALA A 47 -4.23 5.68 11.23
CA ALA A 47 -3.57 6.97 11.45
C ALA A 47 -4.56 8.14 11.32
N VAL A 48 -5.44 8.10 10.30
CA VAL A 48 -6.50 9.12 10.13
C VAL A 48 -7.52 9.04 11.26
N ALA A 49 -7.95 7.84 11.68
CA ALA A 49 -8.90 7.68 12.78
C ALA A 49 -8.33 8.21 14.10
N SER A 50 -7.07 7.89 14.39
CA SER A 50 -6.37 8.41 15.58
C SER A 50 -6.22 9.94 15.54
N TYR A 51 -5.93 10.51 14.37
CA TYR A 51 -5.89 11.96 14.20
C TYR A 51 -7.25 12.59 14.49
N VAL A 52 -8.35 12.04 13.96
CA VAL A 52 -9.71 12.54 14.19
C VAL A 52 -10.07 12.45 15.68
N GLU A 53 -9.82 11.29 16.31
CA GLU A 53 -10.07 11.09 17.75
C GLU A 53 -9.32 12.13 18.60
N GLN A 54 -8.03 12.34 18.38
CA GLN A 54 -7.24 13.33 19.11
C GLN A 54 -7.69 14.77 18.81
N THR A 55 -8.17 15.03 17.60
CA THR A 55 -8.77 16.32 17.25
C THR A 55 -10.07 16.56 18.03
N GLU A 56 -10.93 15.55 18.19
CA GLU A 56 -12.17 15.66 18.96
C GLU A 56 -11.92 15.96 20.43
N ASP A 57 -10.80 15.49 21.00
CA ASP A 57 -10.40 15.73 22.39
C ASP A 57 -9.94 17.18 22.65
N LEU A 58 -9.56 17.94 21.61
CA LEU A 58 -9.17 19.34 21.73
C LEU A 58 -10.39 20.25 21.95
N SER A 59 -10.23 21.24 22.82
CA SER A 59 -11.22 22.31 22.98
C SER A 59 -11.30 23.19 21.71
N GLY A 60 -12.43 23.88 21.51
CA GLY A 60 -12.58 24.83 20.40
C GLY A 60 -11.56 25.96 20.45
N GLU A 61 -11.13 26.40 21.63
CA GLU A 61 -10.11 27.43 21.80
C GLU A 61 -8.72 26.93 21.38
N GLU A 62 -8.35 25.71 21.74
CA GLU A 62 -7.08 25.10 21.30
C GLU A 62 -7.03 24.92 19.79
N LYS A 63 -8.11 24.43 19.17
CA LYS A 63 -8.22 24.30 17.71
C LYS A 63 -8.06 25.66 17.02
N GLN A 64 -8.76 26.68 17.51
CA GLN A 64 -8.66 28.03 16.94
C GLN A 64 -7.25 28.59 17.06
N HIS A 65 -6.60 28.42 18.22
CA HIS A 65 -5.22 28.85 18.41
C HIS A 65 -4.25 28.16 17.43
N MET A 66 -4.46 26.86 17.16
CA MET A 66 -3.63 26.14 16.19
C MET A 66 -3.88 26.60 14.75
N LEU A 67 -5.13 26.89 14.39
CA LEU A 67 -5.47 27.46 13.07
C LEU A 67 -4.89 28.87 12.91
N ASP A 68 -4.98 29.72 13.92
CA ASP A 68 -4.41 31.06 13.91
C ASP A 68 -2.87 31.02 13.73
N ALA A 69 -2.21 30.08 14.43
CA ALA A 69 -0.78 29.87 14.27
C ALA A 69 -0.42 29.40 12.83
N ALA A 70 -1.24 28.53 12.25
CA ALA A 70 -1.05 28.07 10.86
C ALA A 70 -1.28 29.19 9.85
N HIS A 71 -2.26 30.04 10.04
CA HIS A 71 -2.49 31.22 9.22
C HIS A 71 -1.34 32.22 9.35
N ALA A 72 -0.86 32.52 10.56
CA ALA A 72 0.30 33.38 10.79
C ALA A 72 1.57 32.83 10.11
N TYR A 73 1.77 31.50 10.14
CA TYR A 73 2.86 30.86 9.38
C TYR A 73 2.71 31.10 7.89
N ASN A 74 1.51 30.93 7.31
CA ASN A 74 1.25 31.14 5.90
C ASN A 74 1.50 32.59 5.46
N GLU A 75 1.09 33.57 6.27
CA GLU A 75 1.35 34.99 6.01
C GLU A 75 2.86 35.31 6.03
N ALA A 76 3.58 34.81 7.04
CA ALA A 76 5.02 34.98 7.14
C ALA A 76 5.75 34.32 5.96
N LEU A 77 5.30 33.13 5.53
CA LEU A 77 5.84 32.40 4.39
C LEU A 77 5.61 33.17 3.08
N ALA A 78 4.41 33.73 2.86
CA ALA A 78 4.10 34.49 1.67
C ALA A 78 4.94 35.77 1.54
N ALA A 79 5.33 36.37 2.68
CA ALA A 79 6.23 37.50 2.75
C ALA A 79 7.73 37.14 2.57
N ASN A 80 8.07 35.85 2.70
CA ASN A 80 9.45 35.37 2.61
C ASN A 80 9.89 35.19 1.14
N GLY A 81 10.91 35.95 0.70
CA GLY A 81 11.47 35.85 -0.65
C GLY A 81 12.23 34.54 -0.92
N ASP A 82 12.74 33.86 0.12
CA ASP A 82 13.46 32.59 0.02
C ASP A 82 12.79 31.50 0.87
N ARG A 83 11.58 31.12 0.47
CA ARG A 83 10.78 30.11 1.18
C ARG A 83 11.25 28.66 0.98
N TRP A 84 12.18 28.45 0.06
CA TRP A 84 12.70 27.11 -0.23
C TRP A 84 13.90 26.70 0.65
N HIS A 85 14.54 27.67 1.32
CA HIS A 85 15.65 27.45 2.23
C HIS A 85 15.29 27.90 3.64
N LEU A 86 14.49 27.08 4.32
CA LEU A 86 14.09 27.37 5.68
C LEU A 86 15.30 27.34 6.63
N THR A 87 15.42 28.37 7.50
CA THR A 87 16.34 28.33 8.63
C THR A 87 15.92 27.24 9.62
N ASP A 88 16.80 26.86 10.53
CA ASP A 88 16.49 25.86 11.56
C ASP A 88 15.29 26.28 12.43
N GLU A 89 15.18 27.57 12.75
CA GLU A 89 14.04 28.14 13.51
C GLU A 89 12.73 28.05 12.71
N GLN A 90 12.75 28.42 11.42
CA GLN A 90 11.60 28.31 10.53
C GLN A 90 11.18 26.86 10.34
N ARG A 91 12.13 25.95 10.24
CA ARG A 91 11.88 24.51 10.15
C ARG A 91 11.22 23.98 11.42
N GLN A 92 11.73 24.34 12.57
CA GLN A 92 11.14 23.95 13.85
C GLN A 92 9.71 24.50 14.02
N THR A 93 9.48 25.76 13.63
CA THR A 93 8.13 26.36 13.61
C THR A 93 7.21 25.59 12.69
N TYR A 94 7.67 25.24 11.48
CA TYR A 94 6.93 24.43 10.52
C TYR A 94 6.55 23.07 11.10
N GLU A 95 7.50 22.35 11.68
CA GLU A 95 7.31 20.98 12.19
C GLU A 95 6.38 20.94 13.42
N ASN A 96 6.34 22.01 14.22
CA ASN A 96 5.49 22.09 15.42
C ASN A 96 4.07 22.63 15.11
N THR A 97 3.85 23.28 13.97
CA THR A 97 2.55 23.85 13.63
C THR A 97 1.63 22.75 13.10
N LEU A 98 0.42 22.59 13.68
CA LEU A 98 -0.56 21.54 13.37
C LEU A 98 -0.16 20.10 13.74
N ASP A 99 0.91 19.90 14.50
CA ASP A 99 1.26 18.54 15.00
C ASP A 99 0.57 18.28 16.34
N ILE A 100 -0.69 17.81 16.29
CA ILE A 100 -1.48 17.48 17.51
C ILE A 100 -1.12 16.11 18.09
N THR A 101 -0.56 15.23 17.27
CA THR A 101 -0.31 13.83 17.66
C THR A 101 1.12 13.60 18.15
N GLY A 102 2.02 14.57 17.96
CA GLY A 102 3.47 14.38 18.13
C GLY A 102 4.11 13.41 17.14
N THR A 103 3.37 13.04 16.07
CA THR A 103 3.82 12.11 15.02
C THR A 103 4.08 12.80 13.68
N GLY A 104 3.84 14.12 13.63
CA GLY A 104 4.00 14.93 12.43
C GLY A 104 2.80 14.89 11.47
N ILE A 105 1.64 14.35 11.88
CA ILE A 105 0.41 14.40 11.09
C ILE A 105 -0.25 15.75 11.27
N MET A 106 -0.43 16.51 10.17
CA MET A 106 -1.11 17.80 10.18
C MET A 106 -2.58 17.74 9.72
N GLY A 107 -3.02 16.60 9.20
CA GLY A 107 -4.37 16.40 8.67
C GLY A 107 -4.44 15.21 7.74
N TYR A 108 -5.48 15.18 6.93
CA TYR A 108 -5.61 14.17 5.87
C TYR A 108 -6.21 14.76 4.59
N VAL A 109 -5.93 14.12 3.46
CA VAL A 109 -6.47 14.48 2.15
C VAL A 109 -7.47 13.44 1.67
N THR A 110 -8.56 13.91 1.06
CA THR A 110 -9.54 13.06 0.38
C THR A 110 -9.61 13.42 -1.09
N ILE A 111 -9.60 12.40 -1.97
CA ILE A 111 -9.69 12.55 -3.43
C ILE A 111 -10.74 11.57 -3.93
N PRO A 112 -12.02 12.00 -4.03
CA PRO A 112 -13.15 11.12 -4.35
C PRO A 112 -13.00 10.34 -5.66
N ARG A 113 -12.53 11.00 -6.71
CA ARG A 113 -12.38 10.41 -8.05
C ARG A 113 -11.60 9.10 -8.06
N ILE A 114 -10.55 9.02 -7.26
CA ILE A 114 -9.67 7.84 -7.16
C ILE A 114 -9.82 7.10 -5.84
N LYS A 115 -10.84 7.46 -5.04
CA LYS A 115 -11.16 6.85 -3.73
C LYS A 115 -9.95 6.81 -2.80
N VAL A 116 -9.27 7.94 -2.64
CA VAL A 116 -8.09 8.11 -1.79
C VAL A 116 -8.47 8.88 -0.54
N LYS A 117 -8.07 8.36 0.63
CA LYS A 117 -8.07 9.03 1.93
C LYS A 117 -6.71 8.73 2.58
N LEU A 118 -5.84 9.74 2.69
CA LEU A 118 -4.46 9.60 3.14
C LEU A 118 -4.12 10.60 4.24
N PRO A 119 -3.43 10.20 5.31
CA PRO A 119 -2.86 11.15 6.25
C PRO A 119 -1.79 12.00 5.54
N VAL A 120 -1.69 13.24 5.96
CA VAL A 120 -0.71 14.22 5.48
C VAL A 120 0.26 14.52 6.61
N TYR A 121 1.53 14.23 6.37
CA TYR A 121 2.61 14.48 7.32
C TYR A 121 3.41 15.72 6.94
N HIS A 122 4.13 16.27 7.91
CA HIS A 122 5.14 17.28 7.66
C HIS A 122 6.30 16.69 6.83
N GLY A 123 6.73 17.47 5.83
CA GLY A 123 7.85 17.13 4.98
C GLY A 123 7.57 16.00 3.99
N THR A 124 8.55 15.78 3.12
CA THR A 124 8.51 14.80 2.02
C THR A 124 9.71 13.85 2.11
N SER A 125 10.06 13.45 3.35
CA SER A 125 11.11 12.45 3.54
C SER A 125 10.69 11.11 2.96
N GLU A 126 11.66 10.27 2.60
CA GLU A 126 11.41 8.92 2.06
C GLU A 126 10.52 8.10 3.01
N GLY A 127 10.77 8.18 4.32
CA GLY A 127 9.96 7.46 5.32
C GLY A 127 8.48 7.86 5.30
N VAL A 128 8.19 9.16 5.12
CA VAL A 128 6.80 9.66 4.99
C VAL A 128 6.19 9.18 3.68
N LEU A 129 6.88 9.37 2.56
CA LEU A 129 6.33 9.08 1.24
C LEU A 129 6.11 7.59 0.97
N GLN A 130 6.77 6.69 1.73
CA GLN A 130 6.52 5.24 1.65
C GLN A 130 5.15 4.82 2.23
N ILE A 131 4.60 5.59 3.15
CA ILE A 131 3.40 5.20 3.90
C ILE A 131 2.21 6.17 3.75
N ALA A 132 2.47 7.43 3.35
CA ALA A 132 1.49 8.51 3.41
C ALA A 132 1.72 9.55 2.31
N ALA A 133 0.96 10.64 2.37
CA ALA A 133 1.25 11.87 1.68
C ALA A 133 2.07 12.81 2.58
N GLY A 134 2.96 13.58 1.97
CA GLY A 134 3.83 14.53 2.66
C GLY A 134 3.58 15.95 2.18
N HIS A 135 3.51 16.90 3.11
CA HIS A 135 3.44 18.33 2.81
C HIS A 135 4.82 18.85 2.42
N LEU A 136 4.91 19.56 1.32
CA LEU A 136 6.16 20.12 0.81
C LEU A 136 6.54 21.38 1.62
N ALA A 137 7.57 21.28 2.44
CA ALA A 137 8.10 22.42 3.20
C ALA A 137 8.45 23.59 2.26
N GLY A 138 8.18 24.81 2.70
CA GLY A 138 8.30 26.02 1.85
C GLY A 138 7.03 26.31 1.02
N THR A 139 5.94 25.55 1.21
CA THR A 139 4.61 25.86 0.72
C THR A 139 3.66 26.16 1.87
N SER A 140 2.49 26.75 1.60
CA SER A 140 1.53 27.09 2.64
C SER A 140 0.97 25.83 3.32
N LEU A 141 0.79 25.87 4.64
CA LEU A 141 0.05 24.85 5.36
C LEU A 141 -1.38 24.74 4.83
N PRO A 142 -1.99 23.53 4.84
CA PRO A 142 -3.24 23.26 4.13
C PRO A 142 -4.49 23.73 4.90
N VAL A 143 -4.46 24.98 5.39
CA VAL A 143 -5.56 25.64 6.12
C VAL A 143 -6.26 26.72 5.27
N GLY A 144 -6.00 26.73 3.94
CA GLY A 144 -6.57 27.71 3.04
C GLY A 144 -6.19 29.14 3.37
N GLY A 145 -6.87 30.09 2.74
CA GLY A 145 -6.70 31.53 2.92
C GLY A 145 -6.21 32.25 1.68
N GLU A 146 -6.43 33.56 1.62
CA GLU A 146 -5.93 34.38 0.51
C GLU A 146 -4.39 34.42 0.50
N THR A 147 -3.82 34.37 -0.71
CA THR A 147 -2.37 34.38 -0.89
C THR A 147 -1.69 33.12 -0.32
N THR A 148 -2.34 31.95 -0.51
CA THR A 148 -1.80 30.64 -0.10
C THR A 148 -1.67 29.68 -1.26
N HIS A 149 -0.71 28.76 -1.16
CA HIS A 149 -0.55 27.63 -2.06
C HIS A 149 0.01 26.43 -1.30
N ALA A 150 -0.87 25.51 -0.88
CA ALA A 150 -0.49 24.28 -0.22
C ALA A 150 -0.09 23.21 -1.23
N VAL A 151 0.99 22.47 -0.97
CA VAL A 151 1.48 21.44 -1.88
C VAL A 151 1.69 20.14 -1.13
N ILE A 152 1.01 19.08 -1.60
CA ILE A 152 1.08 17.74 -1.04
C ILE A 152 1.68 16.80 -2.07
N SER A 153 2.68 16.05 -1.66
CA SER A 153 3.37 15.06 -2.51
C SER A 153 3.08 13.63 -2.04
N GLY A 154 3.00 12.72 -2.97
CA GLY A 154 2.89 11.30 -2.66
C GLY A 154 3.36 10.44 -3.83
N HIS A 155 3.80 9.24 -3.53
CA HIS A 155 4.25 8.30 -4.55
C HIS A 155 3.10 7.81 -5.44
N THR A 156 3.45 7.41 -6.65
CA THR A 156 2.63 6.61 -7.57
C THR A 156 3.37 5.33 -7.92
N GLY A 157 2.63 4.24 -8.12
CA GLY A 157 3.19 3.00 -8.64
C GLY A 157 4.05 2.21 -7.64
N LEU A 158 3.93 2.45 -6.34
CA LEU A 158 4.55 1.59 -5.35
C LEU A 158 3.83 0.24 -5.31
N PRO A 159 4.57 -0.91 -5.38
CA PRO A 159 3.95 -2.22 -5.24
C PRO A 159 3.32 -2.44 -3.85
N SER A 160 3.76 -1.67 -2.86
CA SER A 160 3.37 -1.81 -1.46
C SER A 160 2.17 -0.97 -1.05
N ALA A 161 1.85 0.11 -1.78
CA ALA A 161 0.78 1.04 -1.38
C ALA A 161 0.24 1.82 -2.58
N LYS A 162 -1.09 2.00 -2.63
CA LYS A 162 -1.75 2.78 -3.69
C LYS A 162 -1.36 4.26 -3.66
N LEU A 163 -1.33 4.87 -2.49
CA LEU A 163 -1.04 6.30 -2.27
C LEU A 163 -1.74 7.22 -3.30
N LEU A 164 -0.98 8.02 -4.06
CA LEU A 164 -1.51 8.88 -5.13
C LEU A 164 -1.54 8.20 -6.50
N THR A 165 -1.48 6.86 -6.57
CA THR A 165 -1.67 6.13 -7.82
C THR A 165 -3.09 6.39 -8.36
N GLY A 166 -3.17 6.76 -9.64
CA GLY A 166 -4.41 7.19 -10.29
C GLY A 166 -4.63 8.70 -10.27
N LEU A 167 -3.69 9.51 -9.74
CA LEU A 167 -3.80 10.98 -9.77
C LEU A 167 -3.92 11.52 -11.21
N ASP A 168 -3.42 10.80 -12.20
CA ASP A 168 -3.53 11.09 -13.64
C ASP A 168 -4.95 10.87 -14.20
N GLU A 169 -5.85 10.23 -13.44
CA GLU A 169 -7.26 10.08 -13.80
C GLU A 169 -8.09 11.34 -13.48
N LEU A 170 -7.55 12.27 -12.68
CA LEU A 170 -8.25 13.51 -12.35
C LEU A 170 -8.38 14.41 -13.57
N GLN A 171 -9.51 15.10 -13.65
CA GLN A 171 -9.84 16.05 -14.70
C GLN A 171 -10.16 17.41 -14.10
N LYS A 172 -10.12 18.45 -14.93
CA LYS A 172 -10.61 19.78 -14.52
C LYS A 172 -12.07 19.69 -14.12
N GLY A 173 -12.40 20.28 -12.97
CA GLY A 173 -13.71 20.20 -12.36
C GLY A 173 -13.85 19.14 -11.27
N ASP A 174 -12.99 18.11 -11.23
CA ASP A 174 -12.95 17.17 -10.10
C ASP A 174 -12.54 17.91 -8.82
N THR A 175 -12.83 17.30 -7.67
CA THR A 175 -12.54 17.91 -6.38
C THR A 175 -11.63 17.05 -5.53
N PHE A 176 -10.87 17.71 -4.65
CA PHE A 176 -10.19 17.08 -3.52
C PHE A 176 -10.30 18.00 -2.31
N ALA A 177 -10.12 17.48 -1.10
CA ALA A 177 -10.24 18.27 0.11
C ALA A 177 -9.14 17.92 1.12
N PHE A 178 -8.64 18.93 1.82
CA PHE A 178 -7.86 18.76 3.04
C PHE A 178 -8.78 18.87 4.25
N HIS A 179 -8.52 18.03 5.22
CA HIS A 179 -9.19 18.01 6.50
C HIS A 179 -8.14 18.27 7.58
N VAL A 180 -8.22 19.44 8.19
CA VAL A 180 -7.27 19.90 9.21
C VAL A 180 -8.06 20.33 10.43
N LEU A 181 -7.80 19.71 11.57
CA LEU A 181 -8.64 19.84 12.75
C LEU A 181 -10.11 19.50 12.38
N ASP A 182 -11.06 20.34 12.71
CA ASP A 182 -12.48 20.17 12.36
C ASP A 182 -12.88 20.82 11.04
N GLU A 183 -11.90 21.47 10.36
CA GLU A 183 -12.16 22.23 9.16
C GLU A 183 -11.91 21.40 7.89
N THR A 184 -12.73 21.66 6.87
CA THR A 184 -12.57 21.07 5.53
C THR A 184 -12.28 22.16 4.52
N TYR A 185 -11.24 21.97 3.74
CA TYR A 185 -10.79 22.88 2.70
C TYR A 185 -10.91 22.20 1.34
N THR A 186 -12.01 22.47 0.62
CA THR A 186 -12.30 21.84 -0.68
C THR A 186 -11.73 22.67 -1.83
N TYR A 187 -11.06 21.97 -2.75
CA TYR A 187 -10.45 22.54 -3.95
C TYR A 187 -11.02 21.88 -5.20
N GLN A 188 -11.30 22.68 -6.22
CA GLN A 188 -11.71 22.21 -7.54
C GLN A 188 -10.53 22.29 -8.51
N VAL A 189 -10.23 21.18 -9.19
CA VAL A 189 -9.12 21.08 -10.15
C VAL A 189 -9.33 22.08 -11.29
N ASP A 190 -8.38 23.00 -11.45
CA ASP A 190 -8.35 24.02 -12.50
C ASP A 190 -7.18 23.85 -13.48
N GLN A 191 -6.09 23.25 -13.03
CA GLN A 191 -4.88 23.06 -13.83
C GLN A 191 -4.24 21.70 -13.60
N ILE A 192 -3.87 21.05 -14.72
CA ILE A 192 -3.08 19.83 -14.71
C ILE A 192 -1.84 20.08 -15.55
N SER A 193 -0.66 19.80 -15.00
CA SER A 193 0.62 20.08 -15.65
C SER A 193 1.60 18.94 -15.43
N VAL A 194 2.45 18.69 -16.42
CA VAL A 194 3.59 17.79 -16.31
C VAL A 194 4.86 18.63 -16.44
N VAL A 195 5.72 18.53 -15.43
CA VAL A 195 6.94 19.35 -15.34
C VAL A 195 8.16 18.48 -15.01
N LEU A 196 9.36 19.03 -15.19
CA LEU A 196 10.59 18.40 -14.71
C LEU A 196 10.64 18.45 -13.17
N PRO A 197 11.35 17.50 -12.51
CA PRO A 197 11.45 17.47 -11.04
C PRO A 197 12.02 18.76 -10.42
N SER A 198 12.85 19.48 -11.15
CA SER A 198 13.45 20.76 -10.71
C SER A 198 12.59 21.99 -11.00
N ASP A 199 11.50 21.84 -11.74
CA ASP A 199 10.65 22.99 -12.10
C ASP A 199 9.58 23.22 -11.03
N ILE A 200 9.81 24.22 -10.20
CA ILE A 200 8.93 24.66 -9.12
C ILE A 200 8.07 25.89 -9.51
N SER A 201 8.15 26.34 -10.76
CA SER A 201 7.49 27.59 -11.23
C SER A 201 5.96 27.56 -11.07
N LYS A 202 5.36 26.37 -11.08
CA LYS A 202 3.92 26.17 -10.90
C LYS A 202 3.47 26.09 -9.44
N LEU A 203 4.39 26.18 -8.49
CA LEU A 203 4.13 26.10 -7.06
C LEU A 203 4.15 27.47 -6.37
N ASN A 204 4.20 28.55 -7.14
CA ASN A 204 4.26 29.91 -6.60
C ASN A 204 2.98 30.26 -5.83
N ILE A 205 3.16 31.01 -4.74
CA ILE A 205 2.07 31.68 -4.04
C ILE A 205 1.67 32.91 -4.86
N GLU A 206 0.40 33.00 -5.26
CA GLU A 206 -0.14 34.09 -6.04
C GLU A 206 -1.01 34.97 -5.15
N SER A 207 -0.81 36.30 -5.24
CA SER A 207 -1.56 37.27 -4.43
C SER A 207 -3.07 37.14 -4.64
N GLY A 208 -3.83 37.09 -3.55
CA GLY A 208 -5.29 36.97 -3.54
C GLY A 208 -5.84 35.62 -4.01
N LYS A 209 -4.98 34.60 -4.18
CA LYS A 209 -5.39 33.26 -4.58
C LYS A 209 -5.27 32.30 -3.40
N ASP A 210 -6.17 31.31 -3.36
CA ASP A 210 -6.12 30.16 -2.48
C ASP A 210 -6.04 28.90 -3.34
N TYR A 211 -4.81 28.38 -3.46
CA TYR A 211 -4.50 27.21 -4.28
C TYR A 211 -4.02 26.03 -3.44
N ALA A 212 -4.26 24.85 -3.99
CA ALA A 212 -3.65 23.62 -3.51
C ALA A 212 -3.19 22.78 -4.70
N THR A 213 -2.05 22.09 -4.57
CA THR A 213 -1.52 21.20 -5.61
C THR A 213 -1.16 19.84 -5.05
N LEU A 214 -1.65 18.80 -5.72
CA LEU A 214 -1.23 17.43 -5.48
C LEU A 214 -0.13 17.08 -6.48
N ILE A 215 0.97 16.48 -5.99
CA ILE A 215 2.13 16.11 -6.81
C ILE A 215 2.39 14.62 -6.74
N THR A 216 2.65 14.01 -7.88
CA THR A 216 3.17 12.65 -7.98
C THR A 216 4.16 12.50 -9.13
N CYS A 217 4.85 11.36 -9.20
CA CYS A 217 5.74 11.04 -10.30
C CYS A 217 4.96 10.61 -11.56
N THR A 218 5.51 10.90 -12.75
CA THR A 218 4.94 10.47 -14.04
C THR A 218 6.07 10.34 -15.09
N PRO A 219 5.93 9.54 -16.17
CA PRO A 219 4.96 8.45 -16.36
C PRO A 219 5.14 7.32 -15.34
N TYR A 220 4.07 6.54 -15.14
CA TYR A 220 4.10 5.39 -14.23
C TYR A 220 5.30 4.46 -14.51
N GLY A 221 6.07 4.11 -13.49
CA GLY A 221 7.23 3.24 -13.57
C GLY A 221 8.49 3.87 -14.15
N VAL A 222 8.40 5.03 -14.87
CA VAL A 222 9.55 5.79 -15.40
C VAL A 222 9.96 6.92 -14.47
N ASN A 223 8.96 7.65 -13.91
CA ASN A 223 9.12 8.67 -12.87
C ASN A 223 10.04 9.86 -13.23
N SER A 224 10.21 10.12 -14.54
CA SER A 224 11.12 11.16 -15.05
C SER A 224 10.59 12.59 -14.88
N HIS A 225 9.28 12.74 -14.70
CA HIS A 225 8.61 14.03 -14.55
C HIS A 225 7.74 14.04 -13.27
N ARG A 226 7.13 15.21 -13.01
CA ARG A 226 6.13 15.37 -11.94
C ARG A 226 4.81 15.76 -12.55
N LEU A 227 3.74 15.06 -12.18
CA LEU A 227 2.36 15.43 -12.44
C LEU A 227 1.90 16.34 -11.31
N LEU A 228 1.43 17.52 -11.67
CA LEU A 228 0.88 18.54 -10.78
C LEU A 228 -0.61 18.67 -11.09
N VAL A 229 -1.45 18.41 -10.11
CA VAL A 229 -2.90 18.64 -10.18
C VAL A 229 -3.24 19.76 -9.21
N ARG A 230 -3.42 20.99 -9.74
CA ARG A 230 -3.76 22.16 -8.95
C ARG A 230 -5.27 22.37 -8.91
N GLY A 231 -5.77 22.77 -7.75
CA GLY A 231 -7.12 23.25 -7.55
C GLY A 231 -7.14 24.64 -6.92
N HIS A 232 -8.23 25.38 -7.18
CA HIS A 232 -8.56 26.59 -6.48
C HIS A 232 -9.62 26.32 -5.41
N ARG A 233 -9.63 27.09 -4.35
CA ARG A 233 -10.57 26.98 -3.23
C ARG A 233 -12.01 27.18 -3.71
N ILE A 234 -12.92 26.32 -3.28
CA ILE A 234 -14.35 26.44 -3.48
C ILE A 234 -15.08 26.27 -2.14
N PRO A 235 -16.32 26.79 -2.00
CA PRO A 235 -17.16 26.48 -0.84
C PRO A 235 -17.32 24.96 -0.66
N ASN A 236 -17.31 24.51 0.58
CA ASN A 236 -17.52 23.08 0.86
C ASN A 236 -18.90 22.65 0.35
N PRO A 237 -19.01 21.52 -0.35
CA PRO A 237 -20.28 20.99 -0.83
C PRO A 237 -21.20 20.74 0.38
N LYS A 238 -22.49 21.09 0.22
CA LYS A 238 -23.51 20.96 1.29
C LYS A 238 -23.81 19.50 1.67
N VAL A 239 -23.53 18.57 0.78
CA VAL A 239 -23.57 17.13 1.04
C VAL A 239 -22.12 16.68 0.96
N PRO A 240 -21.55 16.14 2.04
CA PRO A 240 -20.24 15.47 1.94
C PRO A 240 -20.39 14.44 0.82
N ASP A 241 -19.43 14.44 -0.10
CA ASP A 241 -19.38 13.39 -1.10
C ASP A 241 -19.27 12.06 -0.32
N ALA A 242 -20.43 11.39 -0.18
CA ALA A 242 -20.55 10.12 0.51
C ALA A 242 -19.90 9.02 -0.37
N THR A 243 -18.75 9.33 -0.95
CA THR A 243 -17.90 8.34 -1.51
C THR A 243 -17.47 7.47 -0.35
N THR A 244 -18.08 6.32 -0.28
CA THR A 244 -17.61 5.22 0.55
C THR A 244 -16.16 5.01 0.10
N TYR A 245 -15.21 5.67 0.80
CA TYR A 245 -13.82 5.32 0.68
C TYR A 245 -13.79 3.84 1.01
N ASP A 246 -13.44 2.99 0.03
CA ASP A 246 -13.39 1.56 0.26
C ASP A 246 -12.61 1.35 1.56
N GLU A 247 -13.35 1.15 2.65
CA GLU A 247 -12.76 0.61 3.85
C GLU A 247 -11.95 -0.60 3.38
N PRO A 248 -10.70 -0.72 3.77
CA PRO A 248 -9.86 -1.81 3.27
C PRO A 248 -10.65 -3.07 3.49
N GLY A 249 -11.10 -3.70 2.41
CA GLY A 249 -11.99 -4.86 2.47
C GLY A 249 -11.25 -5.98 3.19
N TYR A 250 -11.25 -5.90 4.54
CA TYR A 250 -10.69 -6.90 5.44
C TYR A 250 -11.10 -8.30 4.97
N MET A 251 -12.36 -8.43 4.56
CA MET A 251 -12.91 -9.68 4.03
C MET A 251 -12.28 -10.13 2.72
N THR A 252 -11.92 -9.21 1.82
CA THR A 252 -11.31 -9.59 0.52
C THR A 252 -9.84 -10.00 0.69
N ALA A 253 -9.08 -9.32 1.54
CA ALA A 253 -7.69 -9.69 1.82
C ALA A 253 -7.61 -10.99 2.64
N VAL A 254 -8.45 -11.15 3.67
CA VAL A 254 -8.56 -12.41 4.43
C VAL A 254 -9.00 -13.54 3.51
N ALA A 255 -9.99 -13.32 2.63
CA ALA A 255 -10.42 -14.32 1.67
C ALA A 255 -9.28 -14.72 0.72
N ALA A 256 -8.50 -13.78 0.20
CA ALA A 256 -7.35 -14.06 -0.67
C ALA A 256 -6.26 -14.86 0.06
N VAL A 257 -5.94 -14.50 1.31
CA VAL A 257 -4.99 -15.26 2.15
C VAL A 257 -5.50 -16.66 2.47
N VAL A 258 -6.78 -16.79 2.85
CA VAL A 258 -7.41 -18.09 3.15
C VAL A 258 -7.44 -18.97 1.90
N VAL A 259 -7.83 -18.43 0.74
CA VAL A 259 -7.81 -19.18 -0.53
C VAL A 259 -6.38 -19.61 -0.87
N GLY A 260 -5.38 -18.75 -0.72
CA GLY A 260 -3.97 -19.07 -0.94
C GLY A 260 -3.48 -20.19 -0.03
N LEU A 261 -3.83 -20.13 1.26
CA LEU A 261 -3.50 -21.19 2.23
C LEU A 261 -4.22 -22.51 1.90
N LEU A 262 -5.49 -22.46 1.51
CA LEU A 262 -6.23 -23.66 1.09
C LEU A 262 -5.62 -24.31 -0.14
N VAL A 263 -5.24 -23.54 -1.15
CA VAL A 263 -4.55 -24.03 -2.35
C VAL A 263 -3.22 -24.70 -1.97
N LEU A 264 -2.46 -24.10 -1.05
CA LEU A 264 -1.21 -24.66 -0.53
C LEU A 264 -1.46 -26.00 0.20
N ILE A 265 -2.43 -26.04 1.10
CA ILE A 265 -2.78 -27.24 1.86
C ILE A 265 -3.24 -28.36 0.92
N VAL A 266 -4.11 -28.04 -0.04
CA VAL A 266 -4.58 -29.01 -1.04
C VAL A 266 -3.42 -29.50 -1.90
N GLY A 267 -2.54 -28.61 -2.37
CA GLY A 267 -1.35 -28.97 -3.13
C GLY A 267 -0.43 -29.92 -2.35
N CYS A 268 -0.13 -29.62 -1.09
CA CYS A 268 0.65 -30.47 -0.21
C CYS A 268 -0.03 -31.82 0.05
N ALA A 269 -1.34 -31.82 0.27
CA ALA A 269 -2.12 -33.05 0.47
C ALA A 269 -2.12 -33.94 -0.77
N LEU A 270 -2.27 -33.37 -1.98
CA LEU A 270 -2.21 -34.12 -3.24
C LEU A 270 -0.83 -34.74 -3.48
N VAL A 271 0.24 -34.01 -3.21
CA VAL A 271 1.61 -34.52 -3.28
C VAL A 271 1.82 -35.66 -2.29
N TRP A 272 1.32 -35.50 -1.05
CA TRP A 272 1.40 -36.52 -0.01
C TRP A 272 0.59 -37.77 -0.39
N LEU A 273 -0.65 -37.63 -0.86
CA LEU A 273 -1.51 -38.70 -1.33
C LEU A 273 -0.91 -39.45 -2.54
N ALA A 274 -0.33 -38.70 -3.50
CA ALA A 274 0.39 -39.30 -4.63
C ALA A 274 1.58 -40.15 -4.16
N GLY A 275 2.29 -39.69 -3.13
CA GLY A 275 3.37 -40.42 -2.46
C GLY A 275 2.87 -41.73 -1.79
N LEU A 276 1.72 -41.65 -1.11
CA LEU A 276 1.09 -42.83 -0.50
C LEU A 276 0.58 -43.82 -1.55
N TRP A 277 -0.07 -43.33 -2.61
CA TRP A 277 -0.59 -44.17 -3.69
C TRP A 277 0.53 -44.90 -4.41
N ARG A 278 1.63 -44.25 -4.67
CA ARG A 278 2.85 -44.84 -5.23
C ARG A 278 3.41 -45.95 -4.32
N ARG A 279 3.43 -45.73 -2.98
CA ARG A 279 3.86 -46.73 -2.00
C ARG A 279 2.94 -47.95 -2.01
N SER A 280 1.62 -47.74 -2.05
CA SER A 280 0.63 -48.82 -2.09
C SER A 280 0.66 -49.64 -3.38
N TRP A 281 0.88 -48.95 -4.52
CA TRP A 281 0.99 -49.60 -5.83
C TRP A 281 2.21 -50.54 -5.91
N ILE A 282 3.38 -50.06 -5.43
CA ILE A 282 4.61 -50.88 -5.37
C ILE A 282 4.43 -52.08 -4.47
N VAL A 283 3.73 -51.95 -3.35
CA VAL A 283 3.45 -53.07 -2.43
C VAL A 283 2.50 -54.12 -3.06
N ARG A 284 1.49 -53.68 -3.80
CA ARG A 284 0.53 -54.61 -4.48
C ARG A 284 1.20 -55.36 -5.63
N HIS A 285 1.96 -54.70 -6.47
CA HIS A 285 2.59 -55.36 -7.65
C HIS A 285 3.82 -56.19 -7.25
N GLY A 286 4.53 -55.79 -6.21
CA GLY A 286 5.64 -56.58 -5.67
C GLY A 286 5.21 -57.90 -5.01
N ARG A 287 3.96 -58.01 -4.49
CA ARG A 287 3.42 -59.28 -3.94
C ARG A 287 2.99 -60.23 -5.05
N VAL A 288 2.50 -59.73 -6.18
CA VAL A 288 2.08 -60.61 -7.33
C VAL A 288 3.31 -61.25 -7.98
N ALA A 289 4.42 -60.53 -8.12
CA ALA A 289 5.66 -61.10 -8.65
C ALA A 289 6.30 -62.15 -7.71
N GLY A 290 6.10 -62.02 -6.40
CA GLY A 290 6.58 -63.03 -5.43
C GLY A 290 5.75 -64.32 -5.38
N ALA A 291 4.45 -64.25 -5.72
CA ALA A 291 3.56 -65.41 -5.75
C ALA A 291 3.76 -66.30 -6.96
N CYS A 292 4.13 -65.72 -8.14
CA CYS A 292 4.45 -66.51 -9.33
C CYS A 292 5.79 -67.24 -9.23
N ALA A 293 6.75 -66.74 -8.42
CA ALA A 293 8.05 -67.40 -8.24
C ALA A 293 8.03 -68.63 -7.30
N SER A 294 7.02 -68.71 -6.42
CA SER A 294 6.89 -69.85 -5.45
C SER A 294 6.08 -71.03 -5.99
N GLY A 295 5.35 -70.85 -7.14
CA GLY A 295 4.53 -71.88 -7.73
C GLY A 295 5.27 -72.85 -8.73
N ALA A 296 6.49 -72.49 -9.13
CA ALA A 296 7.24 -73.23 -10.17
C ALA A 296 8.21 -74.31 -9.58
N GLY A 297 8.25 -74.49 -8.27
CA GLY A 297 9.23 -75.40 -7.64
C GLY A 297 8.71 -76.73 -7.13
N ALA A 298 7.42 -77.12 -7.38
CA ALA A 298 6.84 -78.32 -6.80
C ALA A 298 6.27 -79.26 -7.86
N ARG A 299 7.04 -79.71 -8.81
CA ARG A 299 6.75 -80.90 -9.60
C ARG A 299 8.07 -81.51 -10.11
N HIS A 300 8.72 -82.32 -9.40
CA HIS A 300 9.43 -83.54 -9.83
C HIS A 300 10.06 -84.23 -8.64
N SER A 301 9.39 -85.25 -8.12
CA SER A 301 9.98 -86.49 -7.57
C SER A 301 8.88 -87.46 -7.14
N SER A 302 8.50 -88.32 -8.02
CA SER A 302 8.00 -89.62 -7.59
C SER A 302 8.60 -90.68 -8.53
N GLY A 303 9.74 -91.13 -8.14
CA GLY A 303 10.44 -92.22 -8.83
C GLY A 303 9.83 -93.59 -8.57
N VAL A 304 9.96 -94.34 -9.54
CA VAL A 304 9.87 -95.72 -9.72
C VAL A 304 10.46 -96.57 -8.57
N ARG A 305 9.69 -97.58 -8.07
CA ARG A 305 10.16 -98.96 -7.78
C ARG A 305 8.98 -99.92 -7.76
N ARG A 306 9.09 -100.89 -8.72
CA ARG A 306 8.53 -102.25 -8.83
C ARG A 306 7.02 -102.44 -8.75
#